data_6af2e6ab86f557a254380180cd0fdf32
#
_entry.id   6af2e6ab86f557a254380180cd0fdf32
#
_cell.length_a   1.000
_cell.length_b   1.000
_cell.length_c   1.000
_cell.angle_alpha   90.00
_cell.angle_beta   90.00
_cell.angle_gamma   90.00
#
_symmetry.space_group_name_H-M   'P 1'
#
loop_
_entity.id
_entity.type
_entity.pdbx_description
1 polymer ?
#
loop_
_entity_poly.entity_id
_entity_poly.type
_entity_poly.pdbx_seq_one_letter_code
_entity_poly.pdbx_strand_id
1 'polypeptide(L)'
;MSEPRIGRVLIASLHQAIADLLPARLDFYENWLSVSGLREGTIGLAPLSAVLSFLRSEGAAYNLITARAGEYAADWTVTSLPAFERRLIRAMPSGVRARFALRTGRALVRATYPGSRAVVRLRRGTASVDLRGSLFCEVREASMLPLCGFYAAALARVLQQFAVPADARVNECRSGGKRKACHLYVVLTTGGRGQDAPTDRLTDG
;
A
#
# COMPACT_ATOMS: atom_id res chain seq x y z
N MET A 1 -29.68 4.00 4.13
CA MET A 1 -28.25 3.79 4.50
C MET A 1 -27.43 4.22 3.30
N SER A 2 -26.63 5.28 3.40
CA SER A 2 -25.78 5.75 2.29
C SER A 2 -24.67 4.72 2.05
N GLU A 3 -24.49 4.34 0.79
CA GLU A 3 -23.43 3.43 0.36
C GLU A 3 -22.05 3.99 0.77
N PRO A 4 -21.14 3.16 1.29
CA PRO A 4 -19.82 3.65 1.71
C PRO A 4 -19.02 4.11 0.49
N ARG A 5 -18.65 5.39 0.50
CA ARG A 5 -17.90 6.02 -0.59
C ARG A 5 -16.46 5.58 -0.59
N ILE A 6 -15.93 5.27 -1.76
CA ILE A 6 -14.51 4.92 -1.93
C ILE A 6 -13.70 6.20 -2.05
N GLY A 7 -12.50 6.19 -1.44
CA GLY A 7 -11.62 7.33 -1.47
C GLY A 7 -11.07 7.62 -2.88
N ARG A 8 -11.10 8.89 -3.27
CA ARG A 8 -10.57 9.35 -4.57
C ARG A 8 -9.13 8.92 -4.80
N VAL A 9 -8.31 8.90 -3.76
CA VAL A 9 -6.89 8.53 -3.85
C VAL A 9 -6.71 7.10 -4.35
N LEU A 10 -7.56 6.16 -3.91
CA LEU A 10 -7.49 4.77 -4.35
C LEU A 10 -7.81 4.66 -5.86
N ILE A 11 -8.89 5.28 -6.28
CA ILE A 11 -9.36 5.16 -7.66
C ILE A 11 -8.39 5.84 -8.62
N ALA A 12 -7.95 7.07 -8.29
CA ALA A 12 -7.00 7.80 -9.11
C ALA A 12 -5.66 7.07 -9.22
N SER A 13 -5.16 6.48 -8.12
CA SER A 13 -3.90 5.74 -8.14
C SER A 13 -3.99 4.44 -8.92
N LEU A 14 -5.13 3.72 -8.86
CA LEU A 14 -5.37 2.55 -9.70
C LEU A 14 -5.44 2.93 -11.18
N HIS A 15 -6.20 3.97 -11.53
CA HIS A 15 -6.29 4.48 -12.90
C HIS A 15 -4.89 4.81 -13.45
N GLN A 16 -4.09 5.58 -12.70
CA GLN A 16 -2.73 5.94 -13.13
C GLN A 16 -1.83 4.71 -13.31
N ALA A 17 -1.89 3.75 -12.40
CA ALA A 17 -1.09 2.54 -12.50
C ALA A 17 -1.51 1.65 -13.68
N ILE A 18 -2.80 1.61 -14.02
CA ILE A 18 -3.31 0.91 -15.21
C ILE A 18 -2.83 1.63 -16.48
N ALA A 19 -2.91 2.96 -16.52
CA ALA A 19 -2.43 3.75 -17.64
C ALA A 19 -0.94 3.53 -17.92
N ASP A 20 -0.14 3.40 -16.88
CA ASP A 20 1.31 3.19 -17.01
C ASP A 20 1.68 1.75 -17.42
N LEU A 21 0.99 0.75 -16.87
CA LEU A 21 1.42 -0.66 -16.96
C LEU A 21 0.56 -1.50 -17.92
N LEU A 22 -0.66 -1.06 -18.20
CA LEU A 22 -1.59 -1.70 -19.15
C LEU A 22 -2.27 -0.68 -20.06
N PRO A 23 -1.53 0.17 -20.79
CA PRO A 23 -2.11 1.24 -21.60
C PRO A 23 -3.10 0.71 -22.66
N ALA A 24 -2.86 -0.46 -23.22
CA ALA A 24 -3.73 -1.08 -24.22
C ALA A 24 -5.10 -1.52 -23.65
N ARG A 25 -5.25 -1.59 -22.34
CA ARG A 25 -6.49 -1.95 -21.64
C ARG A 25 -7.15 -0.76 -20.93
N LEU A 26 -6.57 0.42 -21.02
CA LEU A 26 -7.02 1.60 -20.27
C LEU A 26 -8.49 1.91 -20.54
N ASP A 27 -8.91 1.99 -21.80
CA ASP A 27 -10.28 2.31 -22.20
C ASP A 27 -11.31 1.35 -21.58
N PHE A 28 -10.96 0.06 -21.47
CA PHE A 28 -11.81 -0.94 -20.82
C PHE A 28 -12.02 -0.62 -19.33
N TYR A 29 -10.95 -0.26 -18.62
CA TYR A 29 -11.02 0.06 -17.19
C TYR A 29 -11.64 1.42 -16.92
N GLU A 30 -11.45 2.41 -17.80
CA GLU A 30 -12.07 3.75 -17.68
C GLU A 30 -13.59 3.71 -17.70
N ASN A 31 -14.19 2.80 -18.47
CA ASN A 31 -15.63 2.58 -18.48
C ASN A 31 -16.18 2.21 -17.09
N TRP A 32 -15.38 1.53 -16.26
CA TRP A 32 -15.76 1.14 -14.89
C TRP A 32 -15.33 2.16 -13.85
N LEU A 33 -14.17 2.77 -14.03
CA LEU A 33 -13.61 3.78 -13.12
C LEU A 33 -14.18 5.18 -13.34
N SER A 34 -15.10 5.35 -14.29
CA SER A 34 -15.81 6.58 -14.63
C SER A 34 -15.10 7.88 -14.20
N VAL A 35 -14.46 8.57 -15.15
CA VAL A 35 -13.72 9.82 -14.87
C VAL A 35 -14.66 10.93 -14.30
N SER A 36 -15.94 10.93 -14.69
CA SER A 36 -16.96 11.80 -14.11
C SER A 36 -17.24 11.46 -12.66
N GLY A 37 -17.42 10.19 -12.32
CA GLY A 37 -17.60 9.73 -10.95
C GLY A 37 -16.37 9.99 -10.06
N LEU A 38 -15.15 10.02 -10.63
CA LEU A 38 -13.94 10.46 -9.93
C LEU A 38 -14.01 11.94 -9.52
N ARG A 39 -14.47 12.81 -10.42
CA ARG A 39 -14.63 14.24 -10.11
C ARG A 39 -15.70 14.50 -9.06
N GLU A 40 -16.79 13.75 -9.11
CA GLU A 40 -17.91 13.85 -8.16
C GLU A 40 -17.66 13.10 -6.84
N GLY A 41 -16.66 12.23 -6.79
CA GLY A 41 -16.36 11.41 -5.60
C GLY A 41 -17.44 10.36 -5.30
N THR A 42 -18.15 9.88 -6.33
CA THR A 42 -19.34 9.04 -6.21
C THR A 42 -19.17 7.62 -6.72
N ILE A 43 -17.92 7.16 -6.95
CA ILE A 43 -17.71 5.77 -7.39
C ILE A 43 -18.13 4.83 -6.27
N GLY A 44 -19.12 3.99 -6.57
CA GLY A 44 -19.63 2.96 -5.67
C GLY A 44 -18.68 1.77 -5.51
N LEU A 45 -18.99 0.91 -4.56
CA LEU A 45 -18.21 -0.30 -4.27
C LEU A 45 -18.27 -1.30 -5.43
N ALA A 46 -19.43 -1.43 -6.09
CA ALA A 46 -19.64 -2.42 -7.15
C ALA A 46 -18.73 -2.21 -8.38
N PRO A 47 -18.61 -1.01 -8.97
CA PRO A 47 -17.67 -0.76 -10.07
C PRO A 47 -16.22 -1.07 -9.69
N LEU A 48 -15.76 -0.65 -8.51
CA LEU A 48 -14.41 -0.94 -8.06
C LEU A 48 -14.18 -2.45 -7.86
N SER A 49 -15.15 -3.16 -7.30
CA SER A 49 -15.07 -4.62 -7.14
C SER A 49 -14.95 -5.33 -8.49
N ALA A 50 -15.66 -4.85 -9.52
CA ALA A 50 -15.53 -5.35 -10.89
C ALA A 50 -14.12 -5.10 -11.45
N VAL A 51 -13.59 -3.87 -11.33
CA VAL A 51 -12.22 -3.53 -11.74
C VAL A 51 -11.20 -4.44 -11.06
N LEU A 52 -11.27 -4.61 -9.75
CA LEU A 52 -10.36 -5.48 -9.02
C LEU A 52 -10.49 -6.94 -9.43
N SER A 53 -11.70 -7.40 -9.79
CA SER A 53 -11.92 -8.74 -10.31
C SER A 53 -11.27 -8.94 -11.67
N PHE A 54 -11.45 -8.00 -12.59
CA PHE A 54 -10.81 -8.05 -13.91
C PHE A 54 -9.27 -7.94 -13.80
N LEU A 55 -8.76 -7.05 -12.96
CA LEU A 55 -7.31 -6.95 -12.73
C LEU A 55 -6.70 -8.26 -12.22
N ARG A 56 -7.43 -9.03 -11.39
CA ARG A 56 -6.94 -10.35 -10.94
C ARG A 56 -6.81 -11.34 -12.08
N SER A 57 -7.67 -11.26 -13.10
CA SER A 57 -7.58 -12.12 -14.29
C SER A 57 -6.38 -11.80 -15.17
N GLU A 58 -5.75 -10.62 -15.01
CA GLU A 58 -4.48 -10.26 -15.67
C GLU A 58 -3.25 -10.98 -15.06
N GLY A 59 -3.45 -11.83 -14.05
CA GLY A 59 -2.40 -12.68 -13.48
C GLY A 59 -1.28 -11.90 -12.81
N ALA A 60 -0.04 -12.07 -13.28
CA ALA A 60 1.14 -11.41 -12.69
C ALA A 60 1.06 -9.87 -12.72
N ALA A 61 0.41 -9.29 -13.72
CA ALA A 61 0.23 -7.85 -13.85
C ALA A 61 -0.56 -7.25 -12.69
N TYR A 62 -1.48 -8.01 -12.07
CA TYR A 62 -2.22 -7.58 -10.89
C TYR A 62 -1.32 -7.05 -9.77
N ASN A 63 -0.28 -7.81 -9.44
CA ASN A 63 0.62 -7.45 -8.34
C ASN A 63 1.42 -6.18 -8.67
N LEU A 64 1.87 -6.03 -9.91
CA LEU A 64 2.61 -4.86 -10.37
C LEU A 64 1.73 -3.61 -10.34
N ILE A 65 0.51 -3.71 -10.89
CA ILE A 65 -0.45 -2.59 -10.94
C ILE A 65 -0.86 -2.16 -9.53
N THR A 66 -1.21 -3.12 -8.66
CA THR A 66 -1.63 -2.77 -7.30
C THR A 66 -0.49 -2.21 -6.47
N ALA A 67 0.74 -2.70 -6.62
CA ALA A 67 1.92 -2.12 -5.97
C ALA A 67 2.16 -0.69 -6.47
N ARG A 68 2.17 -0.47 -7.79
CA ARG A 68 2.36 0.84 -8.40
C ARG A 68 1.28 1.84 -7.97
N ALA A 69 0.03 1.40 -7.92
CA ALA A 69 -1.08 2.21 -7.39
C ALA A 69 -0.85 2.59 -5.91
N GLY A 70 -0.34 1.66 -5.11
CA GLY A 70 0.04 1.93 -3.72
C GLY A 70 1.12 3.01 -3.60
N GLU A 71 2.13 2.98 -4.46
CA GLU A 71 3.18 4.02 -4.52
C GLU A 71 2.59 5.40 -4.88
N TYR A 72 1.74 5.49 -5.91
CA TYR A 72 1.07 6.75 -6.27
C TYR A 72 0.21 7.29 -5.14
N ALA A 73 -0.59 6.42 -4.51
CA ALA A 73 -1.42 6.82 -3.38
C ALA A 73 -0.59 7.39 -2.22
N ALA A 74 0.59 6.80 -1.96
CA ALA A 74 1.52 7.27 -0.95
C ALA A 74 2.13 8.62 -1.32
N ASP A 75 2.62 8.78 -2.56
CA ASP A 75 3.23 10.00 -3.05
C ASP A 75 2.24 11.18 -2.97
N TRP A 76 1.02 10.99 -3.43
CA TRP A 76 -0.01 12.03 -3.37
C TRP A 76 -0.43 12.35 -1.93
N THR A 77 -0.55 11.34 -1.07
CA THR A 77 -0.87 11.55 0.35
C THR A 77 0.21 12.36 1.04
N VAL A 78 1.49 12.05 0.82
CA VAL A 78 2.59 12.79 1.44
C VAL A 78 2.72 14.19 0.82
N THR A 79 2.51 14.33 -0.50
CA THR A 79 2.58 15.63 -1.18
C THR A 79 1.47 16.58 -0.72
N SER A 80 0.29 16.06 -0.35
CA SER A 80 -0.81 16.85 0.18
C SER A 80 -0.56 17.43 1.59
N LEU A 81 0.44 16.93 2.32
CA LEU A 81 0.83 17.50 3.60
C LEU A 81 1.51 18.87 3.40
N PRO A 82 1.34 19.83 4.33
CA PRO A 82 2.02 21.11 4.29
C PRO A 82 3.55 20.94 4.19
N ALA A 83 4.20 21.78 3.38
CA ALA A 83 5.64 21.66 3.12
C ALA A 83 6.47 21.78 4.41
N PHE A 84 6.06 22.66 5.35
CA PHE A 84 6.73 22.81 6.62
C PHE A 84 6.64 21.54 7.50
N GLU A 85 5.48 20.88 7.50
CA GLU A 85 5.26 19.62 8.25
C GLU A 85 6.17 18.52 7.72
N ARG A 86 6.26 18.37 6.40
CA ARG A 86 7.17 17.41 5.75
C ARG A 86 8.63 17.67 6.12
N ARG A 87 9.05 18.97 6.13
CA ARG A 87 10.40 19.35 6.53
C ARG A 87 10.67 19.05 8.01
N LEU A 88 9.72 19.39 8.87
CA LEU A 88 9.81 19.12 10.31
C LEU A 88 9.96 17.64 10.58
N ILE A 89 9.11 16.81 10.00
CA ILE A 89 9.18 15.35 10.16
C ILE A 89 10.54 14.82 9.68
N ARG A 90 11.05 15.29 8.54
CA ARG A 90 12.35 14.85 8.00
C ARG A 90 13.53 15.26 8.89
N ALA A 91 13.43 16.33 9.64
CA ALA A 91 14.46 16.79 10.58
C ALA A 91 14.49 15.97 11.88
N MET A 92 13.45 15.16 12.16
CA MET A 92 13.38 14.36 13.38
C MET A 92 14.29 13.12 13.34
N PRO A 93 14.67 12.55 14.49
CA PRO A 93 15.37 11.27 14.56
C PRO A 93 14.60 10.15 13.87
N SER A 94 15.32 9.17 13.30
CA SER A 94 14.76 8.10 12.45
C SER A 94 13.58 7.35 13.07
N GLY A 95 13.65 7.01 14.36
CA GLY A 95 12.55 6.33 15.07
C GLY A 95 11.28 7.17 15.20
N VAL A 96 11.43 8.50 15.35
CA VAL A 96 10.30 9.44 15.40
C VAL A 96 9.71 9.61 13.99
N ARG A 97 10.56 9.78 12.98
CA ARG A 97 10.14 9.82 11.56
C ARG A 97 9.32 8.59 11.18
N ALA A 98 9.81 7.39 11.55
CA ALA A 98 9.09 6.14 11.27
C ALA A 98 7.69 6.12 11.91
N ARG A 99 7.53 6.61 13.14
CA ARG A 99 6.22 6.70 13.80
C ARG A 99 5.27 7.64 13.07
N PHE A 100 5.75 8.82 12.64
CA PHE A 100 4.94 9.78 11.87
C PHE A 100 4.60 9.23 10.49
N ALA A 101 5.54 8.63 9.77
CA ALA A 101 5.31 7.98 8.48
C ALA A 101 4.25 6.87 8.59
N LEU A 102 4.34 6.01 9.61
CA LEU A 102 3.35 4.96 9.85
C LEU A 102 1.97 5.53 10.24
N ARG A 103 1.93 6.67 10.94
CA ARG A 103 0.67 7.39 11.20
C ARG A 103 0.05 7.91 9.90
N THR A 104 0.85 8.49 9.01
CA THR A 104 0.41 8.92 7.67
C THR A 104 -0.08 7.73 6.85
N GLY A 105 0.63 6.60 6.87
CA GLY A 105 0.19 5.36 6.22
C GLY A 105 -1.15 4.83 6.76
N ARG A 106 -1.40 4.93 8.06
CA ARG A 106 -2.71 4.61 8.65
C ARG A 106 -3.83 5.55 8.19
N ALA A 107 -3.53 6.83 8.01
CA ALA A 107 -4.47 7.81 7.48
C ALA A 107 -4.79 7.49 6.01
N LEU A 108 -3.79 7.13 5.20
CA LEU A 108 -3.95 6.68 3.82
C LEU A 108 -4.88 5.45 3.75
N VAL A 109 -4.66 4.43 4.58
CA VAL A 109 -5.52 3.24 4.63
C VAL A 109 -6.99 3.61 4.86
N ARG A 110 -7.26 4.54 5.78
CA ARG A 110 -8.64 5.03 6.01
C ARG A 110 -9.18 5.85 4.85
N ALA A 111 -8.32 6.61 4.17
CA ALA A 111 -8.69 7.44 3.03
C ALA A 111 -9.01 6.61 1.79
N THR A 112 -8.53 5.36 1.69
CA THR A 112 -8.90 4.48 0.58
C THR A 112 -10.31 3.95 0.70
N TYR A 113 -10.72 3.59 1.92
CA TYR A 113 -12.06 3.08 2.18
C TYR A 113 -12.42 3.25 3.67
N PRO A 114 -13.60 3.79 4.01
CA PRO A 114 -13.99 4.02 5.42
C PRO A 114 -14.04 2.75 6.28
N GLY A 115 -14.27 1.59 5.65
CA GLY A 115 -14.24 0.28 6.33
C GLY A 115 -12.84 -0.27 6.58
N SER A 116 -11.81 0.30 5.94
CA SER A 116 -10.43 -0.15 6.10
C SER A 116 -9.78 0.44 7.34
N ARG A 117 -9.10 -0.41 8.10
CA ARG A 117 -8.37 0.00 9.32
C ARG A 117 -7.04 -0.71 9.40
N ALA A 118 -5.98 0.03 9.72
CA ALA A 118 -4.65 -0.51 10.00
C ALA A 118 -4.31 -0.32 11.49
N VAL A 119 -3.95 -1.40 12.16
CA VAL A 119 -3.36 -1.37 13.50
C VAL A 119 -1.87 -1.63 13.35
N VAL A 120 -1.06 -0.65 13.71
CA VAL A 120 0.39 -0.69 13.54
C VAL A 120 1.08 -0.84 14.88
N ARG A 121 2.01 -1.79 14.97
CA ARG A 121 2.88 -2.01 16.14
C ARG A 121 4.33 -1.94 15.67
N LEU A 122 5.07 -0.94 16.14
CA LEU A 122 6.48 -0.74 15.84
C LEU A 122 7.34 -1.29 16.99
N ARG A 123 8.25 -2.22 16.70
CA ARG A 123 9.20 -2.79 17.65
C ARG A 123 10.57 -2.98 16.99
N ARG A 124 11.63 -2.47 17.60
CA ARG A 124 13.04 -2.72 17.22
C ARG A 124 13.31 -2.71 15.72
N GLY A 125 12.88 -1.67 15.01
CA GLY A 125 13.12 -1.54 13.58
C GLY A 125 12.18 -2.34 12.67
N THR A 126 11.18 -3.01 13.22
CA THR A 126 10.13 -3.69 12.46
C THR A 126 8.74 -3.19 12.84
N ALA A 127 7.87 -3.05 11.86
CA ALA A 127 6.47 -2.78 12.12
C ALA A 127 5.61 -3.94 11.63
N SER A 128 4.71 -4.40 12.50
CA SER A 128 3.63 -5.30 12.11
C SER A 128 2.36 -4.48 11.90
N VAL A 129 1.64 -4.76 10.83
CA VAL A 129 0.41 -4.05 10.47
C VAL A 129 -0.72 -5.04 10.25
N ASP A 130 -1.71 -4.98 11.15
CA ASP A 130 -2.97 -5.73 11.00
C ASP A 130 -3.94 -4.87 10.19
N LEU A 131 -4.25 -5.27 8.96
CA LEU A 131 -5.15 -4.59 8.06
C LEU A 131 -6.50 -5.30 8.02
N ARG A 132 -7.55 -4.59 8.39
CA ARG A 132 -8.94 -5.06 8.36
C ARG A 132 -9.73 -4.29 7.31
N GLY A 133 -10.75 -4.94 6.71
CA GLY A 133 -11.64 -4.30 5.74
C GLY A 133 -10.94 -3.91 4.42
N SER A 134 -9.96 -4.70 3.96
CA SER A 134 -9.31 -4.46 2.68
C SER A 134 -10.24 -4.83 1.53
N LEU A 135 -10.54 -3.87 0.65
CA LEU A 135 -11.32 -4.10 -0.57
C LEU A 135 -10.63 -5.08 -1.53
N PHE A 136 -9.31 -5.09 -1.56
CA PHE A 136 -8.53 -6.00 -2.40
C PHE A 136 -8.73 -7.47 -2.03
N CYS A 137 -9.12 -7.76 -0.78
CA CYS A 137 -9.32 -9.10 -0.27
C CYS A 137 -10.78 -9.54 -0.23
N GLU A 138 -11.70 -8.72 -0.74
CA GLU A 138 -13.09 -9.10 -0.94
C GLU A 138 -13.21 -9.91 -2.22
N VAL A 139 -13.03 -11.22 -2.10
CA VAL A 139 -13.06 -12.18 -3.19
C VAL A 139 -14.10 -13.25 -2.92
N ARG A 140 -14.74 -13.76 -3.98
CA ARG A 140 -15.70 -14.87 -3.89
C ARG A 140 -15.00 -16.20 -3.63
N GLU A 141 -13.84 -16.38 -4.28
CA GLU A 141 -13.02 -17.60 -4.16
C GLU A 141 -11.71 -17.27 -3.46
N ALA A 142 -11.20 -18.20 -2.66
CA ALA A 142 -9.93 -18.04 -1.98
C ALA A 142 -8.79 -17.91 -3.00
N SER A 143 -7.91 -16.93 -2.78
CA SER A 143 -6.74 -16.71 -3.62
C SER A 143 -5.50 -17.25 -2.93
N MET A 144 -4.70 -18.02 -3.66
CA MET A 144 -3.39 -18.49 -3.18
C MET A 144 -2.35 -17.36 -3.10
N LEU A 145 -2.55 -16.28 -3.88
CA LEU A 145 -1.67 -15.12 -3.88
C LEU A 145 -2.21 -14.03 -2.96
N PRO A 146 -1.31 -13.32 -2.25
CA PRO A 146 -1.71 -12.18 -1.42
C PRO A 146 -2.20 -11.03 -2.30
N LEU A 147 -3.42 -10.55 -2.04
CA LEU A 147 -4.06 -9.48 -2.82
C LEU A 147 -3.83 -8.07 -2.25
N CYS A 148 -3.19 -7.94 -1.09
CA CYS A 148 -2.98 -6.67 -0.38
C CYS A 148 -1.68 -5.94 -0.77
N GLY A 149 -1.08 -6.22 -1.93
CA GLY A 149 0.16 -5.61 -2.40
C GLY A 149 0.11 -4.08 -2.41
N PHE A 150 -1.04 -3.51 -2.76
CA PHE A 150 -1.28 -2.07 -2.68
C PHE A 150 -0.87 -1.45 -1.33
N TYR A 151 -1.33 -2.02 -0.23
CA TYR A 151 -1.05 -1.45 1.10
C TYR A 151 0.40 -1.66 1.54
N ALA A 152 1.02 -2.77 1.14
CA ALA A 152 2.44 -3.01 1.42
C ALA A 152 3.29 -1.96 0.69
N ALA A 153 3.09 -1.79 -0.61
CA ALA A 153 3.80 -0.78 -1.41
C ALA A 153 3.55 0.64 -0.89
N ALA A 154 2.30 0.98 -0.56
CA ALA A 154 1.96 2.28 -0.01
C ALA A 154 2.69 2.58 1.31
N LEU A 155 2.73 1.62 2.23
CA LEU A 155 3.41 1.80 3.52
C LEU A 155 4.93 1.94 3.36
N ALA A 156 5.55 1.12 2.52
CA ALA A 156 6.98 1.24 2.20
C ALA A 156 7.28 2.61 1.58
N ARG A 157 6.47 3.04 0.62
CA ARG A 157 6.66 4.32 -0.08
C ARG A 157 6.48 5.53 0.85
N VAL A 158 5.48 5.53 1.73
CA VAL A 158 5.30 6.59 2.74
C VAL A 158 6.55 6.70 3.64
N LEU A 159 7.10 5.58 4.10
CA LEU A 159 8.32 5.57 4.90
C LEU A 159 9.51 6.16 4.13
N GLN A 160 9.71 5.74 2.88
CA GLN A 160 10.75 6.25 1.99
C GLN A 160 10.64 7.76 1.77
N GLN A 161 9.43 8.30 1.59
CA GLN A 161 9.17 9.73 1.44
C GLN A 161 9.61 10.55 2.66
N PHE A 162 9.64 9.94 3.84
CA PHE A 162 10.20 10.55 5.06
C PHE A 162 11.65 10.12 5.34
N ALA A 163 12.39 9.68 4.32
CA ALA A 163 13.78 9.23 4.43
C ALA A 163 13.96 8.13 5.49
N VAL A 164 13.00 7.20 5.57
CA VAL A 164 13.08 5.96 6.34
C VAL A 164 13.07 4.81 5.34
N PRO A 165 14.23 4.26 4.95
CA PRO A 165 14.27 3.12 4.04
C PRO A 165 13.52 1.95 4.66
N ALA A 166 12.62 1.35 3.89
CA ALA A 166 11.78 0.27 4.37
C ALA A 166 11.41 -0.68 3.23
N ASP A 167 11.29 -1.95 3.56
CA ASP A 167 10.66 -2.98 2.73
C ASP A 167 9.40 -3.48 3.43
N ALA A 168 8.31 -3.64 2.67
CA ALA A 168 7.05 -4.11 3.21
C ALA A 168 6.52 -5.30 2.42
N ARG A 169 6.09 -6.33 3.14
CA ARG A 169 5.61 -7.58 2.56
C ARG A 169 4.27 -7.98 3.18
N VAL A 170 3.43 -8.62 2.38
CA VAL A 170 2.21 -9.26 2.87
C VAL A 170 2.60 -10.64 3.36
N ASN A 171 2.57 -10.85 4.67
CA ASN A 171 2.87 -12.14 5.29
C ASN A 171 1.68 -13.08 5.24
N GLU A 172 0.49 -12.56 5.57
CA GLU A 172 -0.77 -13.29 5.53
C GLU A 172 -1.85 -12.43 4.90
N CYS A 173 -2.69 -13.00 4.06
CA CYS A 173 -3.79 -12.30 3.41
C CYS A 173 -5.13 -12.96 3.72
N ARG A 174 -6.14 -12.14 3.99
CA ARG A 174 -7.52 -12.60 4.19
C ARG A 174 -8.09 -13.34 2.98
N SER A 175 -7.62 -13.02 1.77
CA SER A 175 -8.03 -13.69 0.53
C SER A 175 -7.77 -15.20 0.52
N GLY A 176 -6.83 -15.69 1.33
CA GLY A 176 -6.59 -17.13 1.52
C GLY A 176 -7.61 -17.86 2.40
N GLY A 177 -8.66 -17.18 2.86
CA GLY A 177 -9.80 -17.76 3.58
C GLY A 177 -9.54 -18.12 5.06
N LYS A 178 -8.29 -18.17 5.51
CA LYS A 178 -7.93 -18.63 6.87
C LYS A 178 -7.95 -17.55 7.96
N ARG A 179 -7.95 -16.28 7.59
CA ARG A 179 -7.80 -15.14 8.51
C ARG A 179 -8.88 -14.09 8.33
N LYS A 180 -9.20 -13.35 9.40
CA LYS A 180 -10.14 -12.22 9.38
C LYS A 180 -9.48 -10.89 8.99
N ALA A 181 -8.15 -10.83 8.98
CA ALA A 181 -7.34 -9.64 8.66
C ALA A 181 -6.14 -10.04 7.82
N CYS A 182 -5.58 -9.07 7.08
CA CYS A 182 -4.29 -9.23 6.42
C CYS A 182 -3.19 -8.77 7.36
N HIS A 183 -2.10 -9.50 7.38
CA HIS A 183 -0.93 -9.18 8.19
C HIS A 183 0.23 -8.76 7.28
N LEU A 184 0.66 -7.50 7.43
CA LEU A 184 1.81 -6.97 6.70
C LEU A 184 2.99 -6.81 7.66
N TYR A 185 4.16 -7.07 7.14
CA TYR A 185 5.42 -6.92 7.85
C TYR A 185 6.28 -5.89 7.16
N VAL A 186 6.73 -4.89 7.90
CA VAL A 186 7.54 -3.78 7.41
C VAL A 186 8.86 -3.78 8.13
N VAL A 187 9.94 -4.00 7.40
CA VAL A 187 11.31 -3.95 7.90
C VAL A 187 11.88 -2.55 7.62
N LEU A 188 12.28 -1.86 8.67
CA LEU A 188 12.97 -0.58 8.54
C LEU A 188 14.46 -0.87 8.39
N THR A 189 15.03 -0.59 7.23
CA THR A 189 16.45 -0.67 7.02
C THR A 189 17.10 0.55 7.68
N THR A 190 17.66 0.37 8.86
CA THR A 190 18.55 1.38 9.45
C THR A 190 19.75 1.49 8.52
N GLY A 191 19.97 2.68 7.91
CA GLY A 191 21.13 2.94 7.07
C GLY A 191 22.40 2.49 7.81
N GLY A 192 23.10 1.53 7.21
CA GLY A 192 24.11 0.70 7.85
C GLY A 192 25.23 1.51 8.49
N ARG A 193 25.48 1.22 9.74
CA ARG A 193 26.83 1.07 10.24
C ARG A 193 27.24 -0.37 9.92
N GLY A 194 28.28 -0.49 9.07
CA GLY A 194 29.12 -1.66 8.87
C GLY A 194 28.45 -3.03 9.05
N GLN A 195 28.11 -3.67 7.97
CA GLN A 195 28.23 -5.13 7.91
C GLN A 195 29.74 -5.41 7.88
N ASP A 196 30.33 -5.61 9.05
CA ASP A 196 31.57 -6.38 9.15
C ASP A 196 31.24 -7.76 8.59
N ALA A 197 31.68 -8.02 7.37
CA ALA A 197 31.71 -9.36 6.82
C ALA A 197 32.57 -10.22 7.75
N PRO A 198 32.11 -11.43 8.14
CA PRO A 198 32.97 -12.36 8.81
C PRO A 198 34.12 -12.70 7.84
N THR A 199 35.32 -12.22 8.13
CA THR A 199 36.55 -12.69 7.51
C THR A 199 36.72 -14.15 7.89
N ASP A 200 36.40 -15.02 6.93
CA ASP A 200 36.77 -16.43 6.96
C ASP A 200 38.30 -16.51 7.02
N ARG A 201 38.83 -16.71 8.23
CA ARG A 201 40.23 -17.09 8.42
C ARG A 201 40.31 -18.56 8.03
N LEU A 202 40.66 -18.82 6.79
CA LEU A 202 41.30 -20.06 6.41
C LEU A 202 42.65 -20.14 7.16
N THR A 203 42.70 -20.88 8.20
CA THR A 203 43.94 -21.34 8.81
C THR A 203 44.43 -22.52 8.01
N ASP A 204 45.44 -22.29 7.17
CA ASP A 204 46.34 -23.33 6.70
C ASP A 204 47.09 -23.94 7.92
N GLY A 205 47.12 -25.29 7.98
CA GLY A 205 47.85 -26.12 8.92
C GLY A 205 47.81 -27.55 8.41
#